data_90350539727a81073f5bc6c9219ad909
#
_entry.id   90350539727a81073f5bc6c9219ad909
#
_cell.length_a   1.000
_cell.length_b   1.000
_cell.length_c   1.000
_cell.angle_alpha   90.00
_cell.angle_beta   90.00
_cell.angle_gamma   90.00
#
_symmetry.space_group_name_H-M   'P 1'
#
loop_
_entity.id
_entity.type
_entity.pdbx_description
1 polymer ?
#
loop_
_entity_poly.entity_id
_entity_poly.type
_entity_poly.pdbx_seq_one_letter_code
_entity_poly.pdbx_strand_id
1 'polypeptide(L)'
;QHPFDFLITAAELEETGVKRICEFRAREAFRRQELSPDLIQAGTVLDEDEFRIKSVVLDHGTPCLAFSFEEKLRVNVWSEGLKSLRLGVGPWLNEAKRAVRRGLPDDSEIVVGRGLSISLGVLKQHALRTARGQKIAYVVDAAYHEENVGSIIALARGADQLFIEAAFLDADANIAAQRRHLTARQAGDIAKRAGVARF
;
A
#
# COMPACT_ATOMS: atom_id res chain seq x y z
N GLN A 1 -30.57 9.79 -18.69
CA GLN A 1 -29.93 8.79 -17.81
C GLN A 1 -28.43 8.83 -18.09
N HIS A 2 -27.62 9.30 -17.13
CA HIS A 2 -26.16 9.29 -17.27
C HIS A 2 -25.66 7.85 -17.21
N PRO A 3 -24.81 7.42 -18.16
CA PRO A 3 -24.31 6.04 -18.21
C PRO A 3 -23.25 5.76 -17.12
N PHE A 4 -22.83 6.75 -16.34
CA PHE A 4 -21.81 6.61 -15.34
C PHE A 4 -22.42 6.44 -13.94
N ASP A 5 -22.39 5.22 -13.46
CA ASP A 5 -22.64 4.92 -12.05
C ASP A 5 -21.31 4.54 -11.41
N PHE A 6 -20.67 5.52 -10.75
CA PHE A 6 -19.51 5.24 -9.96
C PHE A 6 -19.79 5.43 -8.47
N LEU A 7 -19.04 4.71 -7.68
CA LEU A 7 -19.11 4.68 -6.24
C LEU A 7 -17.80 5.25 -5.67
N ILE A 8 -17.92 6.17 -4.75
CA ILE A 8 -16.80 6.61 -3.91
C ILE A 8 -17.01 5.98 -2.53
N THR A 9 -16.02 5.23 -2.06
CA THR A 9 -15.97 4.76 -0.68
C THR A 9 -14.93 5.59 0.06
N ALA A 10 -15.35 6.27 1.12
CA ALA A 10 -14.47 7.04 1.99
C ALA A 10 -14.32 6.31 3.32
N ALA A 11 -13.08 6.23 3.82
CA ALA A 11 -12.77 5.70 5.12
C ALA A 11 -12.19 6.80 6.01
N GLU A 12 -12.87 7.12 7.10
CA GLU A 12 -12.42 8.06 8.13
C GLU A 12 -11.72 7.26 9.24
N LEU A 13 -10.47 7.61 9.53
CA LEU A 13 -9.64 6.92 10.51
C LEU A 13 -9.62 7.72 11.81
N GLU A 14 -10.01 7.08 12.91
CA GLU A 14 -9.96 7.68 14.24
C GLU A 14 -8.69 7.26 14.99
N GLU A 15 -8.23 8.07 15.93
CA GLU A 15 -7.10 7.75 16.81
C GLU A 15 -7.31 6.45 17.58
N THR A 16 -8.58 6.10 17.87
CA THR A 16 -8.98 4.87 18.54
C THR A 16 -8.75 3.60 17.71
N GLY A 17 -8.32 3.73 16.44
CA GLY A 17 -8.21 2.63 15.50
C GLY A 17 -9.54 2.21 14.88
N VAL A 18 -10.59 3.00 15.05
CA VAL A 18 -11.87 2.79 14.36
C VAL A 18 -11.82 3.40 12.99
N LYS A 19 -12.28 2.64 12.00
CA LYS A 19 -12.46 3.06 10.62
C LYS A 19 -13.96 3.20 10.34
N ARG A 20 -14.45 4.42 10.19
CA ARG A 20 -15.81 4.68 9.71
C ARG A 20 -15.80 4.67 8.20
N ILE A 21 -16.73 3.96 7.60
CA ILE A 21 -16.82 3.81 6.15
C ILE A 21 -18.15 4.43 5.71
N CYS A 22 -18.08 5.27 4.67
CA CYS A 22 -19.27 5.80 4.02
C CYS A 22 -19.14 5.68 2.51
N GLU A 23 -20.27 5.56 1.84
CA GLU A 23 -20.37 5.46 0.39
C GLU A 23 -21.15 6.64 -0.19
N PHE A 24 -20.75 7.04 -1.40
CA PHE A 24 -21.37 8.09 -2.18
C PHE A 24 -21.59 7.58 -3.61
N ARG A 25 -22.85 7.43 -4.02
CA ARG A 25 -23.19 6.93 -5.36
C ARG A 25 -23.57 8.08 -6.29
N ALA A 26 -23.01 8.12 -7.49
CA ALA A 26 -23.28 9.17 -8.47
C ALA A 26 -24.77 9.25 -8.82
N ARG A 27 -25.45 8.11 -9.04
CA ARG A 27 -26.88 8.05 -9.35
C ARG A 27 -27.79 8.50 -8.21
N GLU A 28 -27.27 8.58 -6.98
CA GLU A 28 -27.96 9.04 -5.77
C GLU A 28 -27.54 10.45 -5.36
N ALA A 29 -27.00 11.23 -6.32
CA ALA A 29 -26.51 12.60 -6.12
C ALA A 29 -25.46 12.68 -4.99
N PHE A 30 -24.63 11.65 -4.85
CA PHE A 30 -23.60 11.54 -3.82
C PHE A 30 -24.12 11.66 -2.38
N ARG A 31 -25.35 11.23 -2.14
CA ARG A 31 -25.86 11.18 -0.77
C ARG A 31 -24.99 10.26 0.07
N ARG A 32 -24.54 10.77 1.22
CA ARG A 32 -23.73 9.98 2.18
C ARG A 32 -24.54 8.83 2.73
N GLN A 33 -24.02 7.63 2.61
CA GLN A 33 -24.54 6.39 3.20
C GLN A 33 -23.49 5.84 4.16
N GLU A 34 -23.84 5.76 5.45
CA GLU A 34 -22.96 5.18 6.47
C GLU A 34 -22.99 3.65 6.37
N LEU A 35 -21.80 3.05 6.42
CA LEU A 35 -21.62 1.61 6.57
C LEU A 35 -21.23 1.28 8.01
N SER A 36 -21.27 0.01 8.35
CA SER A 36 -20.81 -0.45 9.67
C SER A 36 -19.34 -0.09 9.88
N PRO A 37 -18.99 0.45 11.06
CA PRO A 37 -17.60 0.70 11.41
C PRO A 37 -16.79 -0.60 11.40
N ASP A 38 -15.52 -0.50 11.08
CA ASP A 38 -14.56 -1.60 11.11
C ASP A 38 -13.38 -1.24 12.02
N LEU A 39 -12.67 -2.22 12.56
CA LEU A 39 -11.48 -2.03 13.35
C LEU A 39 -10.23 -2.19 12.49
N ILE A 40 -9.32 -1.23 12.58
CA ILE A 40 -8.02 -1.30 11.90
C ILE A 40 -7.14 -2.28 12.67
N GLN A 41 -6.83 -3.41 12.04
CA GLN A 41 -5.93 -4.40 12.60
C GLN A 41 -4.47 -4.05 12.28
N ALA A 42 -3.66 -3.84 13.32
CA ALA A 42 -2.22 -3.55 13.18
C ALA A 42 -1.91 -2.40 12.19
N GLY A 43 -2.75 -1.35 12.18
CA GLY A 43 -2.61 -0.21 11.29
C GLY A 43 -2.95 -0.47 9.82
N THR A 44 -3.46 -1.65 9.46
CA THR A 44 -3.80 -2.00 8.07
C THR A 44 -5.18 -1.43 7.71
N VAL A 45 -5.21 -0.44 6.82
CA VAL A 45 -6.44 0.22 6.36
C VAL A 45 -7.03 -0.40 5.10
N LEU A 46 -6.19 -1.03 4.29
CA LEU A 46 -6.60 -1.77 3.09
C LEU A 46 -5.65 -2.94 2.84
N ASP A 47 -6.19 -4.11 2.56
CA ASP A 47 -5.42 -5.31 2.22
C ASP A 47 -6.01 -6.00 1.00
N GLU A 48 -5.37 -5.77 -0.16
CA GLU A 48 -5.74 -6.35 -1.45
C GLU A 48 -4.80 -7.51 -1.84
N ASP A 49 -5.12 -8.26 -2.87
CA ASP A 49 -4.26 -9.35 -3.35
C ASP A 49 -2.87 -8.85 -3.78
N GLU A 50 -2.79 -7.65 -4.36
CA GLU A 50 -1.58 -7.05 -4.92
C GLU A 50 -0.79 -6.20 -3.94
N PHE A 51 -1.46 -5.51 -3.03
CA PHE A 51 -0.83 -4.53 -2.14
C PHE A 51 -1.56 -4.40 -0.81
N ARG A 52 -0.91 -3.74 0.12
CA ARG A 52 -1.46 -3.37 1.43
C ARG A 52 -1.18 -1.90 1.69
N ILE A 53 -2.15 -1.21 2.29
CA ILE A 53 -1.96 0.14 2.81
C ILE A 53 -2.04 0.08 4.33
N LYS A 54 -1.02 0.64 4.98
CA LYS A 54 -1.02 0.86 6.42
C LYS A 54 -1.05 2.35 6.72
N SER A 55 -1.57 2.70 7.88
CA SER A 55 -1.59 4.06 8.38
C SER A 55 -1.23 4.10 9.87
N VAL A 56 -0.66 5.21 10.29
CA VAL A 56 -0.48 5.58 11.69
C VAL A 56 -0.94 7.01 11.88
N VAL A 57 -1.48 7.30 13.05
CA VAL A 57 -1.81 8.66 13.48
C VAL A 57 -0.57 9.28 14.10
N LEU A 58 -0.25 10.50 13.70
CA LEU A 58 0.85 11.30 14.22
C LEU A 58 0.30 12.57 14.86
N ASP A 59 1.01 13.07 15.87
CA ASP A 59 0.73 14.38 16.46
C ASP A 59 1.39 15.51 15.66
N HIS A 60 0.58 16.47 15.25
CA HIS A 60 1.02 17.77 14.72
C HIS A 60 0.27 18.91 15.45
N GLY A 61 -0.23 18.66 16.68
CA GLY A 61 -1.18 19.52 17.37
C GLY A 61 -2.63 19.25 16.94
N THR A 62 -2.80 18.66 15.81
CA THR A 62 -3.99 17.95 15.36
C THR A 62 -3.56 16.57 14.86
N PRO A 63 -4.44 15.56 14.91
CA PRO A 63 -4.12 14.27 14.34
C PRO A 63 -3.80 14.37 12.84
N CYS A 64 -2.64 13.85 12.44
CA CYS A 64 -2.23 13.72 11.03
C CYS A 64 -2.01 12.26 10.68
N LEU A 65 -2.30 11.88 9.44
CA LEU A 65 -2.15 10.51 8.98
C LEU A 65 -0.88 10.37 8.15
N ALA A 66 -0.07 9.38 8.49
CA ALA A 66 1.00 8.88 7.64
C ALA A 66 0.61 7.52 7.07
N PHE A 67 1.08 7.21 5.87
CA PHE A 67 0.74 6.01 5.15
C PHE A 67 1.96 5.25 4.66
N SER A 68 1.85 3.92 4.55
CA SER A 68 2.71 3.12 3.69
C SER A 68 1.88 2.34 2.69
N PHE A 69 2.36 2.31 1.45
CA PHE A 69 1.91 1.40 0.40
C PHE A 69 2.94 0.27 0.30
N GLU A 70 2.50 -0.95 0.50
CA GLU A 70 3.33 -2.14 0.47
C GLU A 70 2.85 -3.06 -0.65
N GLU A 71 3.51 -3.06 -1.80
CA GLU A 71 3.26 -4.05 -2.83
C GLU A 71 3.66 -5.42 -2.28
N LYS A 72 2.77 -6.40 -2.40
CA LYS A 72 3.04 -7.78 -2.00
C LYS A 72 4.04 -8.43 -2.98
N LEU A 73 3.91 -9.69 -3.27
CA LEU A 73 4.77 -10.35 -4.24
C LEU A 73 4.49 -9.83 -5.66
N ARG A 74 5.52 -9.28 -6.32
CA ARG A 74 5.42 -8.91 -7.74
C ARG A 74 5.55 -10.16 -8.59
N VAL A 75 4.57 -10.39 -9.47
CA VAL A 75 4.56 -11.51 -10.41
C VAL A 75 4.57 -10.96 -11.81
N ASN A 76 5.72 -11.09 -12.48
CA ASN A 76 5.93 -10.66 -13.85
C ASN A 76 5.74 -11.83 -14.82
N VAL A 77 5.24 -11.53 -16.01
CA VAL A 77 5.11 -12.51 -17.09
C VAL A 77 6.33 -12.43 -17.97
N TRP A 78 6.97 -13.57 -18.19
CA TRP A 78 8.08 -13.70 -19.13
C TRP A 78 7.54 -14.16 -20.49
N SER A 79 7.59 -13.25 -21.48
CA SER A 79 6.96 -13.47 -22.78
C SER A 79 7.55 -14.67 -23.55
N GLU A 80 8.87 -14.86 -23.46
CA GLU A 80 9.52 -16.01 -24.12
C GLU A 80 9.10 -17.34 -23.48
N GLY A 81 8.87 -17.33 -22.17
CA GLY A 81 8.32 -18.48 -21.45
C GLY A 81 6.91 -18.84 -21.90
N LEU A 82 6.04 -17.84 -22.14
CA LEU A 82 4.71 -18.08 -22.70
C LEU A 82 4.80 -18.68 -24.10
N LYS A 83 5.69 -18.16 -24.95
CA LYS A 83 5.90 -18.68 -26.30
C LYS A 83 6.37 -20.14 -26.28
N SER A 84 7.31 -20.49 -25.37
CA SER A 84 7.79 -21.87 -25.24
C SER A 84 6.70 -22.85 -24.84
N LEU A 85 5.74 -22.38 -24.04
CA LEU A 85 4.55 -23.14 -23.67
C LEU A 85 3.42 -23.07 -24.71
N ARG A 86 3.62 -22.34 -25.81
CA ARG A 86 2.62 -22.07 -26.87
C ARG A 86 1.34 -21.42 -26.32
N LEU A 87 1.49 -20.59 -25.28
CA LEU A 87 0.40 -19.87 -24.64
C LEU A 87 0.35 -18.42 -25.10
N GLY A 88 -0.85 -17.93 -25.40
CA GLY A 88 -1.10 -16.52 -25.69
C GLY A 88 -1.32 -15.72 -24.39
N VAL A 89 -1.12 -14.40 -24.48
CA VAL A 89 -1.53 -13.46 -23.41
C VAL A 89 -3.06 -13.45 -23.30
N GLY A 90 -3.58 -13.45 -22.09
CA GLY A 90 -5.02 -13.43 -21.85
C GLY A 90 -5.39 -13.13 -20.40
N PRO A 91 -6.69 -12.96 -20.09
CA PRO A 91 -7.19 -12.67 -18.74
C PRO A 91 -6.77 -13.72 -17.68
N TRP A 92 -6.54 -14.94 -18.08
CA TRP A 92 -6.08 -16.04 -17.24
C TRP A 92 -4.73 -15.74 -16.53
N LEU A 93 -3.92 -14.84 -17.09
CA LEU A 93 -2.67 -14.41 -16.45
C LEU A 93 -2.92 -13.71 -15.11
N ASN A 94 -4.04 -12.99 -14.96
CA ASN A 94 -4.40 -12.37 -13.69
C ASN A 94 -4.74 -13.41 -12.63
N GLU A 95 -5.44 -14.49 -13.04
CA GLU A 95 -5.72 -15.63 -12.17
C GLU A 95 -4.43 -16.34 -11.75
N ALA A 96 -3.55 -16.64 -12.70
CA ALA A 96 -2.25 -17.24 -12.42
C ALA A 96 -1.40 -16.38 -11.46
N LYS A 97 -1.33 -15.07 -11.67
CA LYS A 97 -0.62 -14.14 -10.78
C LYS A 97 -1.23 -14.13 -9.39
N ARG A 98 -2.56 -14.12 -9.29
CA ARG A 98 -3.28 -14.18 -8.02
C ARG A 98 -3.03 -15.49 -7.29
N ALA A 99 -3.03 -16.61 -8.00
CA ALA A 99 -2.73 -17.93 -7.46
C ALA A 99 -1.29 -17.98 -6.86
N VAL A 100 -0.31 -17.40 -7.58
CA VAL A 100 1.06 -17.27 -7.06
C VAL A 100 1.11 -16.44 -5.79
N ARG A 101 0.46 -15.27 -5.76
CA ARG A 101 0.46 -14.38 -4.57
C ARG A 101 -0.21 -15.03 -3.36
N ARG A 102 -1.25 -15.82 -3.59
CA ARG A 102 -1.95 -16.57 -2.54
C ARG A 102 -1.22 -17.82 -2.08
N GLY A 103 -0.10 -18.15 -2.73
CA GLY A 103 0.70 -19.34 -2.40
C GLY A 103 -0.02 -20.64 -2.68
N LEU A 104 -0.87 -20.70 -3.72
CA LEU A 104 -1.54 -21.94 -4.09
C LEU A 104 -0.52 -23.02 -4.47
N PRO A 105 -0.85 -24.32 -4.24
CA PRO A 105 0.02 -25.45 -4.59
C PRO A 105 0.38 -25.50 -6.08
N ASP A 106 1.53 -26.09 -6.40
CA ASP A 106 2.04 -26.16 -7.77
C ASP A 106 1.20 -27.03 -8.70
N ASP A 107 0.40 -27.94 -8.17
CA ASP A 107 -0.56 -28.76 -8.89
C ASP A 107 -1.91 -28.08 -9.16
N SER A 108 -2.10 -26.84 -8.65
CA SER A 108 -3.30 -26.06 -8.93
C SER A 108 -3.44 -25.80 -10.44
N GLU A 109 -4.61 -26.11 -11.00
CA GLU A 109 -4.88 -25.96 -12.42
C GLU A 109 -5.35 -24.53 -12.75
N ILE A 110 -4.72 -23.92 -13.74
CA ILE A 110 -5.08 -22.61 -14.30
C ILE A 110 -5.66 -22.81 -15.71
N VAL A 111 -6.90 -22.37 -15.90
CA VAL A 111 -7.57 -22.47 -17.22
C VAL A 111 -7.02 -21.38 -18.14
N VAL A 112 -6.27 -21.78 -19.16
CA VAL A 112 -5.55 -20.86 -20.07
C VAL A 112 -6.35 -20.53 -21.35
N GLY A 113 -7.56 -21.06 -21.47
CA GLY A 113 -8.50 -20.84 -22.58
C GLY A 113 -8.81 -22.11 -23.37
N ARG A 114 -9.93 -22.08 -24.11
CA ARG A 114 -10.40 -23.20 -24.96
C ARG A 114 -10.51 -24.55 -24.23
N GLY A 115 -10.79 -24.53 -22.93
CA GLY A 115 -10.87 -25.74 -22.11
C GLY A 115 -9.52 -26.40 -21.79
N LEU A 116 -8.41 -25.72 -22.09
CA LEU A 116 -7.08 -26.16 -21.70
C LEU A 116 -6.73 -25.61 -20.31
N SER A 117 -6.15 -26.45 -19.48
CA SER A 117 -5.55 -26.03 -18.21
C SER A 117 -4.07 -26.38 -18.17
N ILE A 118 -3.34 -25.71 -17.30
CA ILE A 118 -1.94 -25.94 -17.06
C ILE A 118 -1.66 -25.76 -15.56
N SER A 119 -0.78 -26.59 -15.00
CA SER A 119 -0.46 -26.47 -13.58
C SER A 119 0.30 -25.19 -13.27
N LEU A 120 0.04 -24.63 -12.09
CA LEU A 120 0.69 -23.43 -11.59
C LEU A 120 2.22 -23.60 -11.51
N GLY A 121 2.70 -24.78 -11.15
CA GLY A 121 4.11 -25.13 -11.08
C GLY A 121 4.81 -24.97 -12.45
N VAL A 122 4.19 -25.42 -13.53
CA VAL A 122 4.74 -25.25 -14.89
C VAL A 122 4.79 -23.78 -15.27
N LEU A 123 3.74 -22.99 -14.93
CA LEU A 123 3.75 -21.54 -15.16
C LEU A 123 4.83 -20.83 -14.35
N LYS A 124 5.03 -21.19 -13.07
CA LYS A 124 6.09 -20.64 -12.22
C LYS A 124 7.49 -20.97 -12.75
N GLN A 125 7.67 -22.17 -13.26
CA GLN A 125 8.96 -22.61 -13.82
C GLN A 125 9.31 -21.91 -15.13
N HIS A 126 8.34 -21.75 -16.04
CA HIS A 126 8.59 -21.36 -17.42
C HIS A 126 8.17 -19.95 -17.78
N ALA A 127 7.08 -19.42 -17.22
CA ALA A 127 6.44 -18.19 -17.71
C ALA A 127 6.25 -17.09 -16.66
N LEU A 128 6.32 -17.41 -15.38
CA LEU A 128 6.18 -16.43 -14.31
C LEU A 128 7.50 -16.19 -13.59
N ARG A 129 7.77 -14.95 -13.24
CA ARG A 129 8.93 -14.55 -12.45
C ARG A 129 8.46 -13.73 -11.27
N THR A 130 8.89 -14.10 -10.07
CA THR A 130 8.53 -13.39 -8.86
C THR A 130 9.67 -12.48 -8.42
N ALA A 131 9.32 -11.34 -7.87
CA ALA A 131 10.24 -10.42 -7.25
C ALA A 131 9.60 -9.84 -5.98
N ARG A 132 10.43 -9.34 -5.07
CA ARG A 132 9.95 -8.58 -3.92
C ARG A 132 9.14 -7.39 -4.41
N GLY A 133 8.00 -7.13 -3.78
CA GLY A 133 7.23 -5.92 -3.98
C GLY A 133 7.96 -4.69 -3.44
N GLN A 134 7.55 -3.51 -3.89
CA GLN A 134 8.08 -2.23 -3.43
C GLN A 134 7.27 -1.72 -2.24
N LYS A 135 7.95 -0.98 -1.36
CA LYS A 135 7.32 -0.27 -0.25
C LYS A 135 7.60 1.21 -0.38
N ILE A 136 6.55 2.02 -0.31
CA ILE A 136 6.62 3.47 -0.26
C ILE A 136 6.00 3.93 1.05
N ALA A 137 6.65 4.84 1.76
CA ALA A 137 6.09 5.50 2.93
C ALA A 137 5.91 6.99 2.65
N TYR A 138 4.83 7.57 3.17
CA TYR A 138 4.47 8.96 2.99
C TYR A 138 4.08 9.57 4.34
N VAL A 139 4.87 10.52 4.78
CA VAL A 139 4.73 11.23 6.05
C VAL A 139 4.62 12.71 5.75
N VAL A 140 3.50 13.30 6.10
CA VAL A 140 3.27 14.74 5.99
C VAL A 140 3.67 15.44 7.29
N ASP A 141 2.84 16.25 7.87
CA ASP A 141 3.14 17.04 9.06
C ASP A 141 3.28 16.17 10.32
N ALA A 142 4.38 16.35 11.06
CA ALA A 142 4.63 15.61 12.30
C ALA A 142 5.51 16.41 13.25
N ALA A 143 5.12 16.45 14.53
CA ALA A 143 5.99 16.98 15.58
C ALA A 143 7.15 16.00 15.89
N TYR A 144 8.32 16.54 16.19
CA TYR A 144 9.49 15.73 16.55
C TYR A 144 9.46 15.37 18.04
N HIS A 145 8.94 14.21 18.37
CA HIS A 145 9.02 13.59 19.69
C HIS A 145 9.08 12.05 19.56
N GLU A 146 9.43 11.39 20.63
CA GLU A 146 9.77 9.97 20.64
C GLU A 146 8.67 9.07 20.04
N GLU A 147 7.41 9.32 20.39
CA GLU A 147 6.26 8.53 19.94
C GLU A 147 6.06 8.65 18.42
N ASN A 148 6.03 9.88 17.89
CA ASN A 148 5.96 10.10 16.43
C ASN A 148 7.15 9.48 15.70
N VAL A 149 8.36 9.72 16.19
CA VAL A 149 9.59 9.17 15.59
C VAL A 149 9.53 7.64 15.57
N GLY A 150 9.10 7.01 16.67
CA GLY A 150 8.93 5.56 16.75
C GLY A 150 7.90 5.04 15.74
N SER A 151 6.75 5.71 15.65
CA SER A 151 5.67 5.37 14.72
C SER A 151 6.10 5.51 13.25
N ILE A 152 6.79 6.60 12.91
CA ILE A 152 7.30 6.83 11.54
C ILE A 152 8.35 5.78 11.18
N ILE A 153 9.29 5.48 12.08
CA ILE A 153 10.32 4.45 11.84
C ILE A 153 9.66 3.09 11.63
N ALA A 154 8.67 2.72 12.45
CA ALA A 154 7.96 1.44 12.30
C ALA A 154 7.21 1.37 10.94
N LEU A 155 6.50 2.45 10.57
CA LEU A 155 5.77 2.54 9.31
C LEU A 155 6.71 2.46 8.10
N ALA A 156 7.81 3.24 8.11
CA ALA A 156 8.74 3.38 6.99
C ALA A 156 9.81 2.28 6.92
N ARG A 157 9.90 1.39 7.91
CA ARG A 157 10.96 0.38 8.01
C ARG A 157 11.21 -0.35 6.71
N GLY A 158 12.43 -0.25 6.18
CA GLY A 158 12.88 -0.90 4.96
C GLY A 158 12.14 -0.47 3.70
N ALA A 159 11.53 0.72 3.68
CA ALA A 159 10.88 1.26 2.50
C ALA A 159 11.90 1.53 1.37
N ASP A 160 11.47 1.29 0.14
CA ASP A 160 12.28 1.60 -1.04
C ASP A 160 12.30 3.12 -1.29
N GLN A 161 11.22 3.82 -0.86
CA GLN A 161 11.10 5.27 -0.95
C GLN A 161 10.34 5.79 0.28
N LEU A 162 10.89 6.80 0.93
CA LEU A 162 10.21 7.58 1.97
C LEU A 162 10.02 9.01 1.49
N PHE A 163 8.80 9.48 1.47
CA PHE A 163 8.47 10.90 1.38
C PHE A 163 8.18 11.39 2.78
N ILE A 164 8.93 12.38 3.24
CA ILE A 164 8.81 12.94 4.57
C ILE A 164 9.03 14.44 4.53
N GLU A 165 8.28 15.18 5.34
CA GLU A 165 8.48 16.61 5.46
C GLU A 165 9.88 16.97 5.98
N ALA A 166 10.36 18.15 5.63
CA ALA A 166 11.57 18.77 6.15
C ALA A 166 11.45 20.29 6.03
N ALA A 167 10.44 20.86 6.71
CA ALA A 167 10.03 22.26 6.53
C ALA A 167 11.07 23.27 7.02
N PHE A 168 11.99 22.83 7.90
CA PHE A 168 12.98 23.72 8.54
C PHE A 168 14.41 23.20 8.41
N LEU A 169 15.36 24.12 8.44
CA LEU A 169 16.77 23.78 8.63
C LEU A 169 17.05 23.43 10.10
N ASP A 170 18.12 22.71 10.37
CA ASP A 170 18.50 22.34 11.72
C ASP A 170 18.81 23.56 12.62
N ALA A 171 19.30 24.65 12.03
CA ALA A 171 19.49 25.90 12.72
C ALA A 171 18.21 26.52 13.29
N ASP A 172 17.07 26.17 12.69
CA ASP A 172 15.74 26.66 13.07
C ASP A 172 14.96 25.65 13.94
N ALA A 173 15.66 24.69 14.58
CA ALA A 173 15.04 23.61 15.34
C ALA A 173 14.02 24.09 16.40
N ASN A 174 14.29 25.23 17.06
CA ASN A 174 13.35 25.81 18.03
C ASN A 174 12.05 26.26 17.36
N ILE A 175 12.12 26.85 16.16
CA ILE A 175 10.95 27.28 15.39
C ILE A 175 10.20 26.05 14.89
N ALA A 176 10.92 25.05 14.37
CA ALA A 176 10.36 23.78 13.96
C ALA A 176 9.55 23.12 15.09
N ALA A 177 10.13 23.06 16.29
CA ALA A 177 9.43 22.51 17.48
C ALA A 177 8.17 23.31 17.84
N GLN A 178 8.23 24.65 17.83
CA GLN A 178 7.05 25.51 18.09
C GLN A 178 5.95 25.33 17.03
N ARG A 179 6.34 25.09 15.78
CA ARG A 179 5.42 24.87 14.65
C ARG A 179 5.04 23.39 14.47
N ARG A 180 5.63 22.50 15.30
CA ARG A 180 5.40 21.05 15.26
C ARG A 180 5.76 20.38 13.94
N HIS A 181 6.84 20.85 13.32
CA HIS A 181 7.41 20.31 12.08
C HIS A 181 8.80 19.71 12.30
N LEU A 182 9.25 18.96 11.31
CA LEU A 182 10.59 18.37 11.30
C LEU A 182 11.61 19.34 10.70
N THR A 183 12.87 19.24 11.18
CA THR A 183 14.02 19.76 10.45
C THR A 183 14.52 18.73 9.45
N ALA A 184 15.28 19.18 8.44
CA ALA A 184 15.93 18.30 7.46
C ALA A 184 16.85 17.26 8.12
N ARG A 185 17.55 17.61 9.20
CA ARG A 185 18.39 16.68 9.97
C ARG A 185 17.54 15.61 10.65
N GLN A 186 16.44 15.99 11.29
CA GLN A 186 15.53 15.07 11.94
C GLN A 186 14.90 14.09 10.94
N ALA A 187 14.45 14.58 9.79
CA ALA A 187 13.94 13.74 8.70
C ALA A 187 15.00 12.73 8.21
N GLY A 188 16.24 13.18 8.01
CA GLY A 188 17.36 12.32 7.63
C GLY A 188 17.71 11.26 8.69
N ASP A 189 17.67 11.61 9.99
CA ASP A 189 17.88 10.65 11.08
C ASP A 189 16.79 9.59 11.11
N ILE A 190 15.53 9.98 10.98
CA ILE A 190 14.39 9.07 10.88
C ILE A 190 14.57 8.12 9.69
N ALA A 191 14.90 8.65 8.50
CA ALA A 191 15.11 7.86 7.30
C ALA A 191 16.24 6.82 7.49
N LYS A 192 17.36 7.23 8.07
CA LYS A 192 18.50 6.38 8.40
C LYS A 192 18.10 5.27 9.37
N ARG A 193 17.41 5.60 10.47
CA ARG A 193 16.97 4.64 11.50
C ARG A 193 15.90 3.67 10.95
N ALA A 194 15.06 4.12 10.04
CA ALA A 194 14.09 3.26 9.35
C ALA A 194 14.75 2.34 8.29
N GLY A 195 15.99 2.61 7.89
CA GLY A 195 16.72 1.82 6.88
C GLY A 195 16.08 1.93 5.50
N VAL A 196 15.60 3.11 5.13
CA VAL A 196 14.99 3.36 3.82
C VAL A 196 16.07 3.45 2.73
N ALA A 197 15.74 3.01 1.52
CA ALA A 197 16.70 3.05 0.41
C ALA A 197 16.87 4.47 -0.18
N ARG A 198 15.80 5.28 -0.17
CA ARG A 198 15.78 6.66 -0.67
C ARG A 198 14.76 7.49 0.09
N PHE A 199 15.03 8.80 0.26
CA PHE A 199 14.07 9.76 0.82
C PHE A 199 14.32 11.15 0.21
#